data_044c5fa9e6bbdb152833f22acb27baf9
#
_entry.id   044c5fa9e6bbdb152833f22acb27baf9
#
_cell.length_a   1.000
_cell.length_b   1.000
_cell.length_c   1.000
_cell.angle_alpha   90.00
_cell.angle_beta   90.00
_cell.angle_gamma   90.00
#
_symmetry.space_group_name_H-M   'P 1'
#
loop_
_entity.id
_entity.type
_entity.pdbx_description
1 polymer ?
#
loop_
_entity_poly.entity_id
_entity_poly.type
_entity_poly.pdbx_seq_one_letter_code
_entity_poly.pdbx_strand_id
1 'polypeptide(L)'
;MKSVILDAKKMLKKEKMHEYFAKKFDLPEYYGKNLDALFDCLCEINEPTLIKLKNENALDGGTKESLTQLFCDVCNENEMVKFELVKDEK
;
A
#
# COMPACT_ATOMS: atom_id res chain seq x y z
N MET A 1 -4.90 7.36 -15.39
CA MET A 1 -4.11 6.73 -14.32
C MET A 1 -4.99 6.48 -13.12
N LYS A 2 -4.95 5.28 -12.59
CA LYS A 2 -5.73 4.93 -11.41
C LYS A 2 -5.03 5.44 -10.16
N SER A 3 -5.78 6.01 -9.24
CA SER A 3 -5.23 6.47 -7.98
C SER A 3 -5.82 5.67 -6.83
N VAL A 4 -4.96 5.18 -5.96
CA VAL A 4 -5.39 4.44 -4.77
C VAL A 4 -4.92 5.23 -3.57
N ILE A 5 -5.86 5.74 -2.78
CA ILE A 5 -5.52 6.54 -1.62
C ILE A 5 -5.67 5.69 -0.38
N LEU A 6 -4.57 5.54 0.35
CA LEU A 6 -4.54 4.74 1.57
C LEU A 6 -4.48 5.68 2.77
N ASP A 7 -5.36 5.45 3.73
CA ASP A 7 -5.39 6.25 4.94
C ASP A 7 -4.81 5.43 6.08
N ALA A 8 -3.64 5.82 6.56
CA ALA A 8 -2.94 5.07 7.60
C ALA A 8 -3.75 4.92 8.87
N LYS A 9 -4.68 5.82 9.13
CA LYS A 9 -5.53 5.70 10.31
C LYS A 9 -6.42 4.47 10.26
N LYS A 10 -6.64 3.92 9.08
CA LYS A 10 -7.43 2.70 8.93
C LYS A 10 -6.57 1.45 8.90
N MET A 11 -5.27 1.60 9.17
CA MET A 11 -4.34 0.48 9.07
C MET A 11 -3.59 0.25 10.37
N LEU A 12 -4.18 0.63 11.50
CA LEU A 12 -3.48 0.55 12.78
C LEU A 12 -3.35 -0.86 13.32
N LYS A 13 -4.27 -1.75 12.95
CA LYS A 13 -4.18 -3.15 13.33
C LYS A 13 -3.80 -3.96 12.11
N LYS A 14 -2.88 -4.91 12.31
CA LYS A 14 -2.35 -5.67 11.22
C LYS A 14 -3.44 -6.37 10.40
N GLU A 15 -4.36 -7.01 11.07
CA GLU A 15 -5.43 -7.71 10.36
C GLU A 15 -6.31 -6.76 9.58
N LYS A 16 -6.64 -5.62 10.19
CA LYS A 16 -7.46 -4.64 9.51
C LYS A 16 -6.72 -4.01 8.35
N MET A 17 -5.41 -3.84 8.49
CA MET A 17 -4.59 -3.28 7.44
C MET A 17 -4.66 -4.14 6.18
N HIS A 18 -4.52 -5.45 6.33
CA HIS A 18 -4.55 -6.32 5.17
C HIS A 18 -5.92 -6.42 4.54
N GLU A 19 -6.99 -6.36 5.35
CA GLU A 19 -8.33 -6.30 4.81
C GLU A 19 -8.55 -5.02 4.02
N TYR A 20 -8.02 -3.92 4.54
CA TYR A 20 -8.10 -2.62 3.89
C TYR A 20 -7.40 -2.65 2.54
N PHE A 21 -6.18 -3.23 2.50
CA PHE A 21 -5.45 -3.36 1.25
C PHE A 21 -6.22 -4.21 0.25
N ALA A 22 -6.81 -5.30 0.71
CA ALA A 22 -7.55 -6.17 -0.19
C ALA A 22 -8.70 -5.42 -0.86
N LYS A 23 -9.35 -4.53 -0.11
CA LYS A 23 -10.41 -3.73 -0.68
C LYS A 23 -9.90 -2.66 -1.62
N LYS A 24 -8.87 -1.94 -1.19
CA LYS A 24 -8.39 -0.80 -1.97
C LYS A 24 -7.74 -1.23 -3.28
N PHE A 25 -7.06 -2.36 -3.28
CA PHE A 25 -6.39 -2.85 -4.47
C PHE A 25 -7.17 -3.94 -5.19
N ASP A 26 -8.35 -4.29 -4.67
CA ASP A 26 -9.19 -5.33 -5.26
C ASP A 26 -8.41 -6.63 -5.40
N LEU A 27 -7.79 -7.05 -4.29
CA LEU A 27 -6.95 -8.23 -4.30
C LEU A 27 -7.80 -9.50 -4.33
N PRO A 28 -7.24 -10.61 -4.86
CA PRO A 28 -8.01 -11.84 -4.95
C PRO A 28 -8.28 -12.44 -3.57
N GLU A 29 -9.26 -13.33 -3.52
CA GLU A 29 -9.64 -13.96 -2.28
C GLU A 29 -8.51 -14.77 -1.66
N TYR A 30 -7.61 -15.25 -2.47
CA TYR A 30 -6.49 -16.05 -1.96
C TYR A 30 -5.32 -15.20 -1.48
N TYR A 31 -5.52 -13.89 -1.41
CA TYR A 31 -4.48 -13.01 -0.88
C TYR A 31 -4.10 -13.46 0.52
N GLY A 32 -2.79 -13.70 0.73
CA GLY A 32 -2.30 -14.31 1.95
C GLY A 32 -2.22 -13.41 3.18
N LYS A 33 -2.63 -12.14 3.05
CA LYS A 33 -2.69 -11.21 4.16
C LYS A 33 -1.35 -11.03 4.87
N ASN A 34 -0.29 -10.97 4.10
CA ASN A 34 1.03 -10.63 4.62
C ASN A 34 1.74 -9.76 3.60
N LEU A 35 2.86 -9.18 4.01
CA LEU A 35 3.55 -8.21 3.15
C LEU A 35 4.14 -8.86 1.91
N ASP A 36 4.60 -10.10 2.00
CA ASP A 36 5.13 -10.78 0.83
C ASP A 36 4.04 -10.99 -0.22
N ALA A 37 2.85 -11.40 0.23
CA ALA A 37 1.73 -11.59 -0.67
C ALA A 37 1.31 -10.26 -1.28
N LEU A 38 1.35 -9.20 -0.49
CA LEU A 38 1.01 -7.87 -0.98
C LEU A 38 2.00 -7.44 -2.07
N PHE A 39 3.28 -7.67 -1.84
CA PHE A 39 4.30 -7.33 -2.82
C PHE A 39 4.03 -8.05 -4.14
N ASP A 40 3.77 -9.35 -4.06
CA ASP A 40 3.51 -10.13 -5.27
C ASP A 40 2.30 -9.62 -6.03
N CYS A 41 1.22 -9.31 -5.31
CA CYS A 41 0.01 -8.81 -5.95
C CYS A 41 0.23 -7.46 -6.60
N LEU A 42 0.96 -6.57 -5.94
CA LEU A 42 1.20 -5.25 -6.49
C LEU A 42 2.13 -5.29 -7.69
N CYS A 43 3.05 -6.25 -7.71
CA CYS A 43 3.94 -6.38 -8.85
C CYS A 43 3.22 -6.88 -10.09
N GLU A 44 2.00 -7.39 -9.94
CA GLU A 44 1.22 -7.85 -11.09
C GLU A 44 0.27 -6.80 -11.65
N ILE A 45 0.27 -5.61 -11.08
CA ILE A 45 -0.57 -4.54 -11.60
C ILE A 45 -0.13 -4.22 -13.02
N ASN A 46 -1.10 -4.19 -13.95
CA ASN A 46 -0.77 -3.97 -15.35
C ASN A 46 -1.40 -2.72 -15.93
N GLU A 47 -1.73 -1.76 -15.09
CA GLU A 47 -2.23 -0.48 -15.57
C GLU A 47 -1.57 0.62 -14.73
N PRO A 48 -1.38 1.82 -15.27
CA PRO A 48 -0.74 2.89 -14.51
C PRO A 48 -1.51 3.17 -13.24
N THR A 49 -0.84 3.09 -12.10
CA THR A 49 -1.46 3.24 -10.80
C THR A 49 -0.58 4.10 -9.90
N LEU A 50 -1.20 5.06 -9.24
CA LEU A 50 -0.52 5.90 -8.28
C LEU A 50 -1.06 5.58 -6.90
N ILE A 51 -0.18 5.19 -5.99
CA ILE A 51 -0.55 4.87 -4.63
C ILE A 51 -0.17 6.06 -3.75
N LYS A 52 -1.15 6.60 -3.03
CA LYS A 52 -0.92 7.72 -2.14
C LYS A 52 -1.22 7.29 -0.71
N LEU A 53 -0.26 7.49 0.19
CA LEU A 53 -0.44 7.15 1.59
C LEU A 53 -0.54 8.44 2.40
N LYS A 54 -1.66 8.62 3.10
CA LYS A 54 -1.84 9.80 3.93
C LYS A 54 -1.89 9.40 5.40
N ASN A 55 -1.65 10.37 6.27
CA ASN A 55 -1.66 10.18 7.73
C ASN A 55 -0.61 9.16 8.16
N GLU A 56 0.53 9.16 7.50
CA GLU A 56 1.57 8.16 7.76
C GLU A 56 2.03 8.19 9.21
N ASN A 57 1.94 9.34 9.86
CA ASN A 57 2.38 9.46 11.24
C ASN A 57 1.50 8.70 12.21
N ALA A 58 0.34 8.21 11.77
CA ALA A 58 -0.50 7.38 12.59
C ALA A 58 0.08 5.97 12.76
N LEU A 59 1.00 5.56 11.90
CA LEU A 59 1.61 4.25 11.97
C LEU A 59 2.81 4.29 12.91
N ASP A 60 3.09 3.17 13.57
CA ASP A 60 4.32 3.09 14.34
C ASP A 60 5.51 3.06 13.38
N GLY A 61 6.70 3.33 13.91
CA GLY A 61 7.88 3.47 13.07
C GLY A 61 8.22 2.23 12.27
N GLY A 62 8.05 1.06 12.88
CA GLY A 62 8.36 -0.19 12.20
C GLY A 62 7.42 -0.47 11.05
N THR A 63 6.13 -0.27 11.27
CA THR A 63 5.15 -0.49 10.23
C THR A 63 5.32 0.51 9.09
N LYS A 64 5.54 1.78 9.44
CA LYS A 64 5.72 2.81 8.45
C LYS A 64 6.92 2.49 7.56
N GLU A 65 8.02 2.08 8.17
CA GLU A 65 9.23 1.78 7.44
C GLU A 65 9.04 0.57 6.53
N SER A 66 8.40 -0.47 7.05
CA SER A 66 8.16 -1.69 6.27
C SER A 66 7.28 -1.41 5.06
N LEU A 67 6.23 -0.64 5.25
CA LEU A 67 5.32 -0.33 4.15
C LEU A 67 5.97 0.57 3.11
N THR A 68 6.72 1.57 3.57
CA THR A 68 7.39 2.47 2.64
C THR A 68 8.38 1.70 1.79
N GLN A 69 9.14 0.81 2.43
CA GLN A 69 10.11 0.01 1.71
C GLN A 69 9.42 -0.91 0.70
N LEU A 70 8.32 -1.51 1.11
CA LEU A 70 7.59 -2.41 0.22
C LEU A 70 7.08 -1.68 -1.01
N PHE A 71 6.46 -0.52 -0.82
CA PHE A 71 5.94 0.23 -1.95
C PHE A 71 7.07 0.73 -2.87
N CYS A 72 8.20 1.10 -2.28
CA CYS A 72 9.35 1.49 -3.10
C CYS A 72 9.87 0.32 -3.91
N ASP A 73 9.93 -0.87 -3.30
CA ASP A 73 10.37 -2.06 -4.00
C ASP A 73 9.43 -2.41 -5.14
N VAL A 74 8.13 -2.26 -4.92
CA VAL A 74 7.15 -2.50 -5.98
C VAL A 74 7.38 -1.54 -7.14
N CYS A 75 7.64 -0.27 -6.84
CA CYS A 75 7.89 0.72 -7.90
C CYS A 75 9.13 0.37 -8.71
N ASN A 76 10.13 -0.22 -8.06
CA ASN A 76 11.33 -0.63 -8.77
C ASN A 76 11.09 -1.85 -9.66
N GLU A 77 10.18 -2.73 -9.23
CA GLU A 77 9.91 -3.94 -9.99
C GLU A 77 8.83 -3.75 -11.05
N ASN A 78 7.96 -2.75 -10.88
CA ASN A 78 6.80 -2.58 -11.75
C ASN A 78 6.66 -1.09 -12.09
N GLU A 79 7.04 -0.74 -13.30
CA GLU A 79 7.01 0.68 -13.69
C GLU A 79 5.61 1.23 -13.85
N MET A 80 4.58 0.39 -13.80
CA MET A 80 3.21 0.87 -13.84
C MET A 80 2.78 1.48 -12.51
N VAL A 81 3.54 1.21 -11.42
CA VAL A 81 3.16 1.64 -10.09
C VAL A 81 4.03 2.79 -9.62
N LYS A 82 3.38 3.83 -9.10
CA LYS A 82 4.08 4.96 -8.47
C LYS A 82 3.57 5.09 -7.05
N PHE A 83 4.39 5.61 -6.17
CA PHE A 83 4.03 5.74 -4.77
C PHE A 83 4.45 7.11 -4.26
N GLU A 84 3.59 7.74 -3.46
CA GLU A 84 3.97 8.98 -2.83
C GLU A 84 3.30 9.10 -1.47
N LEU A 85 3.94 9.87 -0.59
CA LEU A 85 3.39 10.18 0.72
C LEU A 85 2.68 11.51 0.61
N VAL A 86 1.44 11.55 1.12
CA VAL A 86 0.65 12.77 1.07
C VAL A 86 0.83 13.49 2.39
N LYS A 87 1.34 14.71 2.34
CA LYS A 87 1.50 15.48 3.55
C LYS A 87 0.18 16.08 3.93
N ASP A 88 -0.12 15.98 5.23
CA ASP A 88 -1.33 16.54 5.74
C ASP A 88 -1.13 18.03 5.87
N GLU A 89 -2.00 18.78 5.30
CA GLU A 89 -1.88 20.14 5.40
C GLU A 89 -2.60 20.68 6.51
N LYS A 90 -2.38 21.19 7.25
CA LYS A 90 -3.19 21.55 8.24
C LYS A 90 -3.01 22.54 8.90
#